data_1bb19f9bc47f113291e5f53cc7d57542
#
_entry.id   1bb19f9bc47f113291e5f53cc7d57542
#
_cell.length_a   1.000
_cell.length_b   1.000
_cell.length_c   1.000
_cell.angle_alpha   90.00
_cell.angle_beta   90.00
_cell.angle_gamma   90.00
#
_symmetry.space_group_name_H-M   'P 1'
#
loop_
_entity.id
_entity.type
_entity.pdbx_description
1 polymer ?
#
loop_
_entity_poly.entity_id
_entity_poly.type
_entity_poly.pdbx_seq_one_letter_code
_entity_poly.pdbx_strand_id
1 'polypeptide(L)'
;MISRRRFLQLSGMTAVGLMIPKRLEGIPCDPSTADIMGVGPYWEPDSPYRSMLASPEEPGTRLFISGVVTANDCHTPITNVIIDAWHSDDEGCYSVFETCDTGNPESDEFNLRGRVLSGPQGQYFIETIKPGPYPLGLDRFRPSHIHFMMTPPAGEPLITQLYFEGDDYLDEDTGSSDPGAVDRIIPLNETENGMEGIFDIKLDIDPDQKAINDNYPTSDNRIQNIATYPNPFNSHIEIQFDLTNPSHVLVSVYDITGRWVQTITNKFFSKGRHSFLWNGKTSFGETVPSGEYFIHIQTANEYKLKSITF
;
A
#
# COMPACT_ATOMS: atom_id res chain seq x y z
N MET A 1 49.33 -2.29 -35.92
CA MET A 1 48.11 -1.90 -36.67
C MET A 1 47.17 -3.07 -36.67
N ILE A 2 46.19 -3.08 -35.76
CA ILE A 2 45.19 -4.13 -35.66
C ILE A 2 44.01 -3.72 -36.53
N SER A 3 43.71 -4.53 -37.52
CA SER A 3 42.70 -4.30 -38.54
C SER A 3 41.29 -4.20 -37.95
N ARG A 4 40.54 -3.17 -38.40
CA ARG A 4 39.14 -2.91 -38.06
C ARG A 4 38.14 -4.05 -38.30
N ARG A 5 38.57 -5.15 -38.90
CA ARG A 5 37.73 -6.31 -39.21
C ARG A 5 37.61 -7.35 -38.11
N ARG A 6 38.35 -7.23 -36.98
CA ARG A 6 38.26 -8.15 -35.85
C ARG A 6 37.37 -7.66 -34.69
N PHE A 7 36.82 -6.46 -34.77
CA PHE A 7 35.98 -5.91 -33.72
C PHE A 7 34.46 -6.18 -33.92
N LEU A 8 34.08 -6.72 -35.07
CA LEU A 8 32.65 -6.96 -35.40
C LEU A 8 32.21 -8.43 -35.25
N GLN A 9 33.04 -9.29 -34.66
CA GLN A 9 32.70 -10.71 -34.43
C GLN A 9 32.51 -11.11 -32.98
N LEU A 10 32.43 -10.15 -32.03
CA LEU A 10 32.22 -10.43 -30.62
C LEU A 10 30.98 -9.73 -30.02
N SER A 11 30.07 -9.26 -30.85
CA SER A 11 28.73 -8.87 -30.44
C SER A 11 27.69 -9.91 -30.84
N GLY A 12 27.91 -11.14 -30.41
CA GLY A 12 26.84 -12.11 -30.27
C GLY A 12 25.97 -11.68 -29.11
N MET A 13 25.00 -10.80 -29.35
CA MET A 13 23.86 -10.66 -28.47
C MET A 13 23.09 -11.99 -28.49
N THR A 14 23.40 -12.86 -27.57
CA THR A 14 22.43 -13.86 -27.13
C THR A 14 21.25 -13.09 -26.61
N ALA A 15 20.18 -13.04 -27.37
CA ALA A 15 18.86 -12.72 -26.85
C ALA A 15 18.63 -13.74 -25.73
N VAL A 16 18.81 -13.28 -24.48
CA VAL A 16 18.25 -13.96 -23.34
C VAL A 16 16.75 -13.77 -23.51
N GLY A 17 16.13 -14.72 -24.20
CA GLY A 17 14.69 -14.85 -24.17
C GLY A 17 14.30 -14.91 -22.70
N LEU A 18 13.56 -13.92 -22.20
CA LEU A 18 12.81 -14.07 -20.99
C LEU A 18 11.95 -15.32 -21.18
N MET A 19 12.43 -16.45 -20.66
CA MET A 19 11.56 -17.59 -20.43
C MET A 19 10.58 -17.11 -19.35
N ILE A 20 9.40 -16.67 -19.78
CA ILE A 20 8.23 -16.63 -18.92
C ILE A 20 8.14 -18.06 -18.38
N PRO A 21 8.32 -18.30 -17.08
CA PRO A 21 8.22 -19.63 -16.55
C PRO A 21 6.82 -20.15 -16.92
N LYS A 22 6.77 -21.28 -17.62
CA LYS A 22 5.54 -22.03 -17.82
C LYS A 22 4.85 -22.11 -16.46
N ARG A 23 3.59 -21.68 -16.40
CA ARG A 23 2.71 -21.84 -15.24
C ARG A 23 3.06 -23.16 -14.56
N LEU A 24 3.60 -23.11 -13.36
CA LEU A 24 3.73 -24.30 -12.51
C LEU A 24 2.30 -24.66 -12.12
N GLU A 25 1.70 -25.53 -12.95
CA GLU A 25 0.42 -26.15 -12.59
C GLU A 25 0.68 -26.97 -11.33
N GLY A 26 0.15 -26.54 -10.19
CA GLY A 26 0.13 -27.39 -9.02
C GLY A 26 0.32 -26.76 -7.63
N ILE A 27 0.57 -25.46 -7.50
CA ILE A 27 0.47 -24.83 -6.17
C ILE A 27 -0.92 -24.18 -6.10
N PRO A 28 -1.83 -24.69 -5.23
CA PRO A 28 -3.11 -24.04 -5.03
C PRO A 28 -2.86 -22.61 -4.59
N CYS A 29 -3.47 -21.67 -5.27
CA CYS A 29 -3.51 -20.29 -4.83
C CYS A 29 -4.82 -20.10 -4.08
N ASP A 30 -4.77 -20.31 -2.77
CA ASP A 30 -5.94 -20.08 -1.95
C ASP A 30 -6.10 -18.57 -1.72
N PRO A 31 -7.29 -18.00 -1.92
CA PRO A 31 -7.59 -16.63 -1.55
C PRO A 31 -7.30 -16.36 -0.07
N SER A 32 -6.93 -15.11 0.24
CA SER A 32 -6.78 -14.67 1.62
C SER A 32 -8.08 -14.85 2.38
N THR A 33 -7.99 -15.34 3.61
CA THR A 33 -9.17 -15.68 4.42
C THR A 33 -9.80 -14.43 5.02
N ALA A 34 -11.12 -14.40 5.03
CA ALA A 34 -11.86 -13.42 5.82
C ALA A 34 -11.67 -13.71 7.32
N ASP A 35 -11.66 -12.65 8.13
CA ASP A 35 -11.70 -12.80 9.57
C ASP A 35 -13.12 -13.11 10.03
N ILE A 36 -13.24 -14.09 10.93
CA ILE A 36 -14.55 -14.52 11.46
C ILE A 36 -15.23 -13.46 12.33
N MET A 37 -14.47 -12.45 12.81
CA MET A 37 -14.99 -11.34 13.60
C MET A 37 -15.59 -10.22 12.73
N GLY A 38 -15.41 -10.28 11.40
CA GLY A 38 -15.91 -9.26 10.47
C GLY A 38 -15.29 -7.88 10.72
N VAL A 39 -16.01 -6.80 10.44
CA VAL A 39 -15.53 -5.41 10.62
C VAL A 39 -15.30 -5.04 12.09
N GLY A 40 -15.89 -5.79 13.03
CA GLY A 40 -15.85 -5.44 14.44
C GLY A 40 -16.63 -4.14 14.76
N PRO A 41 -16.65 -3.73 16.04
CA PRO A 41 -17.41 -2.56 16.47
C PRO A 41 -16.72 -1.21 16.25
N TYR A 42 -15.49 -1.22 15.76
CA TYR A 42 -14.62 -0.03 15.71
C TYR A 42 -14.42 0.52 14.30
N TRP A 43 -15.08 -0.03 13.30
CA TRP A 43 -15.01 0.50 11.95
C TRP A 43 -15.84 1.78 11.81
N GLU A 44 -15.25 2.81 11.20
CA GLU A 44 -15.92 4.06 10.86
C GLU A 44 -15.91 4.26 9.35
N PRO A 45 -17.05 4.58 8.75
CA PRO A 45 -17.12 4.88 7.33
C PRO A 45 -16.37 6.16 6.99
N ASP A 46 -15.97 6.30 5.74
CA ASP A 46 -15.37 7.52 5.19
C ASP A 46 -14.03 7.95 5.78
N SER A 47 -13.26 7.00 6.31
CA SER A 47 -11.87 7.25 6.67
C SER A 47 -11.12 8.00 5.56
N PRO A 48 -10.25 8.98 5.89
CA PRO A 48 -9.56 9.77 4.87
C PRO A 48 -8.59 8.91 4.03
N TYR A 49 -8.40 9.28 2.77
CA TYR A 49 -7.34 8.67 1.95
C TYR A 49 -5.98 9.20 2.41
N ARG A 50 -5.23 8.33 3.10
CA ARG A 50 -3.87 8.61 3.59
C ARG A 50 -3.11 7.31 3.82
N SER A 51 -1.81 7.30 3.53
CA SER A 51 -0.93 6.15 3.82
C SER A 51 -0.27 6.25 5.20
N MET A 52 -0.18 7.44 5.78
CA MET A 52 0.28 7.68 7.15
C MET A 52 -0.96 7.76 8.05
N LEU A 53 -1.23 6.68 8.79
CA LEU A 53 -2.39 6.58 9.68
C LEU A 53 -2.11 7.23 11.03
N ALA A 54 -0.88 7.12 11.52
CA ALA A 54 -0.43 7.71 12.78
C ALA A 54 0.28 9.04 12.52
N SER A 55 0.01 10.06 13.32
CA SER A 55 0.79 11.30 13.29
C SER A 55 2.26 11.04 13.68
N PRO A 56 3.21 11.92 13.34
CA PRO A 56 4.61 11.78 13.78
C PRO A 56 4.75 11.76 15.30
N GLU A 57 3.83 12.41 16.00
CA GLU A 57 3.80 12.54 17.46
C GLU A 57 3.03 11.41 18.15
N GLU A 58 2.36 10.52 17.38
CA GLU A 58 1.63 9.39 17.94
C GLU A 58 2.58 8.48 18.74
N PRO A 59 2.28 8.19 20.02
CA PRO A 59 3.06 7.26 20.82
C PRO A 59 3.13 5.86 20.21
N GLY A 60 4.15 5.09 20.58
CA GLY A 60 4.30 3.70 20.16
C GLY A 60 5.43 3.48 19.14
N THR A 61 5.64 2.22 18.80
CA THR A 61 6.67 1.82 17.84
C THR A 61 6.19 2.00 16.42
N ARG A 62 6.90 2.77 15.60
CA ARG A 62 6.55 2.96 14.17
C ARG A 62 6.48 1.61 13.47
N LEU A 63 5.46 1.46 12.63
CA LEU A 63 5.17 0.24 11.88
C LEU A 63 4.90 0.58 10.41
N PHE A 64 5.57 -0.14 9.53
CA PHE A 64 5.50 -0.01 8.09
C PHE A 64 4.97 -1.31 7.51
N ILE A 65 3.78 -1.28 6.95
CA ILE A 65 3.16 -2.44 6.29
C ILE A 65 3.12 -2.18 4.80
N SER A 66 3.69 -3.08 4.04
CA SER A 66 3.61 -3.10 2.58
C SER A 66 3.06 -4.43 2.10
N GLY A 67 2.56 -4.48 0.87
CA GLY A 67 2.09 -5.72 0.27
C GLY A 67 1.60 -5.52 -1.14
N VAL A 68 1.19 -6.60 -1.76
CA VAL A 68 0.61 -6.64 -3.11
C VAL A 68 -0.77 -7.29 -3.04
N VAL A 69 -1.74 -6.68 -3.72
CA VAL A 69 -3.06 -7.28 -3.91
C VAL A 69 -3.10 -7.98 -5.25
N THR A 70 -3.39 -9.28 -5.23
CA THR A 70 -3.47 -10.12 -6.43
C THR A 70 -4.83 -10.80 -6.57
N ALA A 71 -5.15 -11.25 -7.77
CA ALA A 71 -6.29 -12.10 -8.06
C ALA A 71 -6.08 -13.52 -7.50
N ASN A 72 -7.08 -14.38 -7.65
CA ASN A 72 -7.04 -15.77 -7.16
C ASN A 72 -6.08 -16.69 -7.93
N ASP A 73 -5.34 -16.15 -8.91
CA ASP A 73 -4.21 -16.84 -9.54
C ASP A 73 -2.85 -16.56 -8.85
N CYS A 74 -2.81 -15.73 -7.80
CA CYS A 74 -1.63 -15.27 -7.06
C CYS A 74 -0.61 -14.47 -7.87
N HIS A 75 -0.91 -14.09 -9.08
CA HIS A 75 0.04 -13.45 -10.00
C HIS A 75 -0.50 -12.18 -10.63
N THR A 76 -1.79 -12.16 -10.95
CA THR A 76 -2.41 -10.99 -11.60
C THR A 76 -2.66 -9.90 -10.55
N PRO A 77 -1.95 -8.77 -10.63
CA PRO A 77 -2.13 -7.69 -9.67
C PRO A 77 -3.50 -7.02 -9.87
N ILE A 78 -4.17 -6.63 -8.79
CA ILE A 78 -5.42 -5.88 -8.84
C ILE A 78 -5.15 -4.44 -8.44
N THR A 79 -5.44 -3.51 -9.35
CA THR A 79 -5.29 -2.07 -9.16
C THR A 79 -6.55 -1.45 -8.58
N ASN A 80 -6.41 -0.29 -7.93
CA ASN A 80 -7.53 0.49 -7.40
C ASN A 80 -8.40 -0.24 -6.38
N VAL A 81 -7.85 -1.24 -5.71
CA VAL A 81 -8.49 -1.79 -4.52
C VAL A 81 -8.45 -0.72 -3.43
N ILE A 82 -9.59 -0.37 -2.87
CA ILE A 82 -9.64 0.47 -1.68
C ILE A 82 -9.26 -0.40 -0.49
N ILE A 83 -8.19 -0.04 0.17
CA ILE A 83 -7.65 -0.71 1.36
C ILE A 83 -7.95 0.21 2.52
N ASP A 84 -9.01 -0.07 3.27
CA ASP A 84 -9.37 0.63 4.48
C ASP A 84 -8.74 -0.10 5.67
N ALA A 85 -7.92 0.62 6.46
CA ALA A 85 -7.21 0.06 7.59
C ALA A 85 -7.52 0.87 8.87
N TRP A 86 -7.73 0.16 9.98
CA TRP A 86 -7.96 0.76 11.29
C TRP A 86 -7.44 -0.13 12.41
N HIS A 87 -6.98 0.48 13.48
CA HIS A 87 -6.46 -0.23 14.64
C HIS A 87 -6.48 0.64 15.91
N SER A 88 -6.18 0.04 17.05
CA SER A 88 -5.98 0.71 18.33
C SER A 88 -4.64 1.44 18.41
N ASP A 89 -4.48 2.32 19.37
CA ASP A 89 -3.17 2.87 19.74
C ASP A 89 -2.25 1.80 20.39
N ASP A 90 -1.08 2.21 20.87
CA ASP A 90 -0.09 1.31 21.50
C ASP A 90 -0.52 0.82 22.90
N GLU A 91 -1.55 1.41 23.51
CA GLU A 91 -2.18 0.96 24.75
C GLU A 91 -3.43 0.09 24.51
N GLY A 92 -3.84 -0.13 23.25
CA GLY A 92 -4.99 -0.94 22.88
C GLY A 92 -6.31 -0.16 22.81
N CYS A 93 -6.26 1.16 22.69
CA CYS A 93 -7.43 2.03 22.66
C CYS A 93 -7.80 2.48 21.24
N TYR A 94 -9.09 2.47 20.93
CA TYR A 94 -9.61 2.99 19.66
C TYR A 94 -10.14 4.41 19.79
N SER A 95 -9.86 5.27 18.82
CA SER A 95 -10.20 6.69 18.81
C SER A 95 -11.70 7.00 18.92
N VAL A 96 -12.57 6.03 18.61
CA VAL A 96 -14.04 6.21 18.67
C VAL A 96 -14.67 5.89 20.01
N PHE A 97 -13.86 5.53 21.03
CA PHE A 97 -14.36 5.21 22.37
C PHE A 97 -13.79 6.16 23.42
N GLU A 98 -14.69 6.92 24.05
CA GLU A 98 -14.36 7.85 25.16
C GLU A 98 -13.77 7.17 26.42
N THR A 99 -13.70 5.83 26.44
CA THR A 99 -13.19 5.08 27.60
C THR A 99 -11.66 5.00 27.65
N CYS A 100 -11.00 5.42 26.60
CA CYS A 100 -9.56 5.44 26.51
C CYS A 100 -9.06 6.87 26.73
N ASP A 101 -8.85 7.25 27.97
CA ASP A 101 -8.19 8.51 28.32
C ASP A 101 -6.67 8.35 28.12
N THR A 102 -6.25 8.31 26.87
CA THR A 102 -4.82 8.18 26.52
C THR A 102 -4.07 9.50 26.70
N GLY A 103 -4.76 10.58 27.06
CA GLY A 103 -4.15 11.92 27.12
C GLY A 103 -3.69 12.42 25.75
N ASN A 104 -4.01 11.70 24.67
CA ASN A 104 -3.70 12.10 23.32
C ASN A 104 -4.58 13.30 22.94
N PRO A 105 -4.01 14.48 22.66
CA PRO A 105 -4.78 15.69 22.34
C PRO A 105 -5.49 15.61 20.97
N GLU A 106 -5.14 14.64 20.13
CA GLU A 106 -5.78 14.44 18.84
C GLU A 106 -6.90 13.40 18.95
N SER A 107 -8.03 13.81 19.52
CA SER A 107 -9.30 13.09 19.42
C SER A 107 -9.90 13.24 18.02
N ASP A 108 -9.10 13.07 16.98
CA ASP A 108 -9.60 12.91 15.62
C ASP A 108 -10.30 11.54 15.55
N GLU A 109 -11.59 11.53 15.20
CA GLU A 109 -12.37 10.30 15.01
C GLU A 109 -11.70 9.33 14.03
N PHE A 110 -10.80 9.84 13.18
CA PHE A 110 -10.02 9.06 12.21
C PHE A 110 -8.58 8.81 12.65
N ASN A 111 -8.18 9.05 13.89
CA ASN A 111 -6.84 8.68 14.36
C ASN A 111 -6.61 7.17 14.18
N LEU A 112 -5.43 6.79 13.65
CA LEU A 112 -5.05 5.40 13.34
C LEU A 112 -6.00 4.70 12.35
N ARG A 113 -6.62 5.49 11.46
CA ARG A 113 -7.53 5.05 10.42
C ARG A 113 -7.17 5.70 9.10
N GLY A 114 -7.35 5.00 8.00
CA GLY A 114 -7.14 5.57 6.67
C GLY A 114 -7.37 4.59 5.56
N ARG A 115 -7.54 5.14 4.37
CA ARG A 115 -7.69 4.39 3.13
C ARG A 115 -6.53 4.64 2.21
N VAL A 116 -6.03 3.58 1.59
CA VAL A 116 -5.08 3.66 0.48
C VAL A 116 -5.62 2.92 -0.73
N LEU A 117 -5.09 3.20 -1.90
CA LEU A 117 -5.44 2.49 -3.12
C LEU A 117 -4.26 1.64 -3.56
N SER A 118 -4.53 0.41 -3.99
CA SER A 118 -3.49 -0.41 -4.61
C SER A 118 -3.05 0.20 -5.93
N GLY A 119 -1.76 0.21 -6.16
CA GLY A 119 -1.12 0.76 -7.35
C GLY A 119 -1.21 -0.17 -8.57
N PRO A 120 -0.51 0.19 -9.67
CA PRO A 120 -0.61 -0.51 -10.95
C PRO A 120 -0.17 -1.98 -10.92
N GLN A 121 0.68 -2.32 -9.96
CA GLN A 121 1.14 -3.71 -9.74
C GLN A 121 0.53 -4.31 -8.48
N GLY A 122 -0.62 -3.78 -8.05
CA GLY A 122 -1.32 -4.22 -6.84
C GLY A 122 -0.69 -3.75 -5.54
N GLN A 123 0.46 -3.06 -5.58
CA GLN A 123 1.23 -2.67 -4.40
C GLN A 123 0.47 -1.64 -3.56
N TYR A 124 0.66 -1.73 -2.23
CA TYR A 124 0.17 -0.75 -1.27
C TYR A 124 1.17 -0.56 -0.13
N PHE A 125 0.99 0.52 0.60
CA PHE A 125 1.85 0.88 1.74
C PHE A 125 1.05 1.66 2.78
N ILE A 126 1.30 1.33 4.05
CA ILE A 126 0.73 1.99 5.23
C ILE A 126 1.86 2.25 6.22
N GLU A 127 1.95 3.48 6.70
CA GLU A 127 2.78 3.88 7.83
C GLU A 127 1.88 4.15 9.03
N THR A 128 2.22 3.55 10.17
CA THR A 128 1.45 3.69 11.40
C THR A 128 2.32 3.41 12.62
N ILE A 129 1.72 3.04 13.74
CA ILE A 129 2.36 2.47 14.92
C ILE A 129 1.91 1.02 15.10
N LYS A 130 2.69 0.20 15.81
CA LYS A 130 2.27 -1.14 16.21
C LYS A 130 1.15 -1.01 17.24
N PRO A 131 -0.05 -1.57 16.99
CA PRO A 131 -1.14 -1.56 17.96
C PRO A 131 -0.77 -2.28 19.25
N GLY A 132 -1.31 -1.82 20.37
CA GLY A 132 -1.29 -2.56 21.63
C GLY A 132 -2.35 -3.67 21.65
N PRO A 133 -2.12 -4.74 22.42
CA PRO A 133 -3.17 -5.71 22.76
C PRO A 133 -4.19 -5.03 23.70
N TYR A 134 -5.45 -5.45 23.63
CA TYR A 134 -6.46 -4.88 24.53
C TYR A 134 -7.29 -5.95 25.26
N PRO A 135 -7.76 -5.66 26.49
CA PRO A 135 -8.48 -6.62 27.30
C PRO A 135 -9.90 -6.88 26.78
N LEU A 136 -10.29 -8.15 26.76
CA LEU A 136 -11.68 -8.61 26.57
C LEU A 136 -12.43 -8.84 27.91
N GLY A 137 -11.77 -8.60 29.04
CA GLY A 137 -12.23 -8.93 30.38
C GLY A 137 -11.85 -10.35 30.81
N LEU A 138 -11.93 -10.63 32.12
CA LEU A 138 -11.63 -11.94 32.72
C LEU A 138 -10.22 -12.48 32.34
N ASP A 139 -9.20 -11.63 32.40
CA ASP A 139 -7.80 -11.94 32.09
C ASP A 139 -7.56 -12.45 30.64
N ARG A 140 -8.47 -12.14 29.72
CA ARG A 140 -8.32 -12.42 28.28
C ARG A 140 -8.00 -11.13 27.53
N PHE A 141 -7.09 -11.24 26.58
CA PHE A 141 -6.67 -10.15 25.71
C PHE A 141 -6.85 -10.51 24.24
N ARG A 142 -7.11 -9.50 23.45
CA ARG A 142 -6.91 -9.60 21.99
C ARG A 142 -5.45 -9.29 21.66
N PRO A 143 -4.82 -10.08 20.78
CA PRO A 143 -3.47 -9.77 20.31
C PRO A 143 -3.42 -8.44 19.57
N SER A 144 -2.24 -7.88 19.45
CA SER A 144 -1.96 -6.76 18.57
C SER A 144 -2.43 -7.07 17.14
N HIS A 145 -3.28 -6.21 16.56
CA HIS A 145 -3.82 -6.46 15.20
C HIS A 145 -4.23 -5.17 14.49
N ILE A 146 -4.25 -5.24 13.17
CA ILE A 146 -4.78 -4.20 12.29
C ILE A 146 -5.94 -4.81 11.50
N HIS A 147 -7.07 -4.13 11.50
CA HIS A 147 -8.20 -4.47 10.65
C HIS A 147 -7.97 -3.96 9.24
N PHE A 148 -8.40 -4.76 8.26
CA PHE A 148 -8.38 -4.41 6.85
C PHE A 148 -9.73 -4.73 6.20
N MET A 149 -10.23 -3.79 5.40
CA MET A 149 -11.28 -4.04 4.43
C MET A 149 -10.77 -3.73 3.03
N MET A 150 -10.63 -4.76 2.22
CA MET A 150 -10.18 -4.67 0.84
C MET A 150 -11.39 -4.63 -0.08
N THR A 151 -11.71 -3.46 -0.61
CA THR A 151 -12.82 -3.27 -1.55
C THR A 151 -12.29 -3.18 -2.97
N PRO A 152 -12.40 -4.24 -3.76
CA PRO A 152 -11.97 -4.21 -5.16
C PRO A 152 -12.92 -3.37 -6.01
N PRO A 153 -12.49 -2.91 -7.20
CA PRO A 153 -13.35 -2.20 -8.16
C PRO A 153 -14.56 -3.05 -8.59
N ALA A 154 -14.45 -4.37 -8.54
CA ALA A 154 -15.54 -5.31 -8.78
C ALA A 154 -15.37 -6.53 -7.90
N GLY A 155 -16.46 -7.09 -7.43
CA GLY A 155 -16.49 -8.23 -6.49
C GLY A 155 -16.84 -7.80 -5.07
N GLU A 156 -16.86 -8.77 -4.17
CA GLU A 156 -17.19 -8.55 -2.78
C GLU A 156 -15.96 -8.09 -1.98
N PRO A 157 -16.13 -7.22 -0.99
CA PRO A 157 -15.04 -6.82 -0.10
C PRO A 157 -14.53 -8.01 0.72
N LEU A 158 -13.20 -8.10 0.86
CA LEU A 158 -12.58 -8.98 1.84
C LEU A 158 -12.39 -8.17 3.14
N ILE A 159 -12.97 -8.65 4.23
CA ILE A 159 -12.76 -8.12 5.57
C ILE A 159 -11.84 -9.10 6.30
N THR A 160 -10.70 -8.61 6.76
CA THR A 160 -9.67 -9.45 7.39
C THR A 160 -8.94 -8.68 8.49
N GLN A 161 -8.08 -9.38 9.23
CA GLN A 161 -7.23 -8.80 10.26
C GLN A 161 -5.82 -9.32 10.10
N LEU A 162 -4.86 -8.44 10.30
CA LEU A 162 -3.43 -8.74 10.33
C LEU A 162 -2.97 -8.87 11.77
N TYR A 163 -2.27 -9.95 12.08
CA TYR A 163 -1.65 -10.25 13.37
C TYR A 163 -0.13 -10.32 13.22
N PHE A 164 0.57 -10.31 14.34
CA PHE A 164 2.04 -10.29 14.37
C PHE A 164 2.60 -11.53 15.06
N GLU A 165 3.55 -12.19 14.43
CA GLU A 165 4.21 -13.37 14.96
C GLU A 165 4.89 -13.03 16.31
N GLY A 166 4.78 -13.94 17.27
CA GLY A 166 5.35 -13.79 18.60
C GLY A 166 4.53 -12.95 19.59
N ASP A 167 3.31 -12.56 19.24
CA ASP A 167 2.38 -11.95 20.21
C ASP A 167 1.86 -13.01 21.18
N ASP A 168 1.92 -12.72 22.49
CA ASP A 168 1.60 -13.67 23.57
C ASP A 168 0.15 -14.12 23.59
N TYR A 169 -0.76 -13.38 22.93
CA TYR A 169 -2.20 -13.62 22.98
C TYR A 169 -2.79 -14.29 21.74
N LEU A 170 -1.95 -14.69 20.77
CA LEU A 170 -2.41 -15.28 19.50
C LEU A 170 -3.24 -16.55 19.70
N ASP A 171 -2.86 -17.39 20.64
CA ASP A 171 -3.56 -18.67 20.89
C ASP A 171 -4.85 -18.52 21.70
N GLU A 172 -5.07 -17.35 22.29
CA GLU A 172 -6.23 -17.09 23.17
C GLU A 172 -7.37 -16.37 22.46
N ASP A 173 -7.10 -15.72 21.36
CA ASP A 173 -8.09 -14.97 20.57
C ASP A 173 -8.73 -15.84 19.50
N THR A 174 -10.04 -15.72 19.36
CA THR A 174 -10.81 -16.53 18.41
C THR A 174 -10.44 -16.22 16.95
N GLY A 175 -10.08 -14.97 16.65
CA GLY A 175 -9.72 -14.55 15.29
C GLY A 175 -8.35 -15.03 14.87
N SER A 176 -7.34 -14.92 15.74
CA SER A 176 -5.96 -15.33 15.45
C SER A 176 -5.74 -16.85 15.58
N SER A 177 -6.49 -17.53 16.43
CA SER A 177 -6.44 -19.00 16.59
C SER A 177 -7.27 -19.76 15.56
N ASP A 178 -8.04 -19.08 14.71
CA ASP A 178 -8.74 -19.69 13.59
C ASP A 178 -7.76 -20.36 12.61
N PRO A 179 -7.99 -21.58 12.14
CA PRO A 179 -7.09 -22.24 11.20
C PRO A 179 -6.81 -21.46 9.91
N GLY A 180 -7.72 -20.59 9.49
CA GLY A 180 -7.54 -19.68 8.36
C GLY A 180 -6.68 -18.46 8.70
N ALA A 181 -6.28 -18.25 9.95
CA ALA A 181 -5.48 -17.10 10.35
C ALA A 181 -3.99 -17.23 10.00
N VAL A 182 -3.51 -18.40 9.61
CA VAL A 182 -2.08 -18.64 9.37
C VAL A 182 -1.46 -17.66 8.37
N ASP A 183 -2.17 -17.29 7.31
CA ASP A 183 -1.73 -16.33 6.30
C ASP A 183 -1.91 -14.86 6.75
N ARG A 184 -2.47 -14.65 7.93
CA ARG A 184 -2.75 -13.34 8.53
C ARG A 184 -1.83 -13.01 9.69
N ILE A 185 -0.95 -13.93 10.06
CA ILE A 185 0.07 -13.75 11.10
C ILE A 185 1.41 -13.57 10.39
N ILE A 186 1.98 -12.38 10.47
CA ILE A 186 3.24 -12.06 9.77
C ILE A 186 4.38 -11.80 10.74
N PRO A 187 5.63 -12.13 10.35
CA PRO A 187 6.81 -11.66 11.07
C PRO A 187 7.02 -10.16 10.87
N LEU A 188 7.58 -9.51 11.89
CA LEU A 188 8.05 -8.13 11.81
C LEU A 188 9.59 -8.11 11.86
N ASN A 189 10.19 -7.31 10.99
CA ASN A 189 11.62 -7.05 10.97
C ASN A 189 11.91 -5.71 11.64
N GLU A 190 12.82 -5.67 12.59
CA GLU A 190 13.28 -4.42 13.19
C GLU A 190 14.21 -3.68 12.23
N THR A 191 14.02 -2.38 12.12
CA THR A 191 14.83 -1.46 11.31
C THR A 191 15.23 -0.24 12.16
N GLU A 192 16.12 0.60 11.65
CA GLU A 192 16.50 1.85 12.34
C GLU A 192 15.31 2.81 12.54
N ASN A 193 14.26 2.68 11.71
CA ASN A 193 13.11 3.57 11.70
C ASN A 193 11.85 3.00 12.37
N GLY A 194 11.89 1.75 12.82
CA GLY A 194 10.75 1.04 13.40
C GLY A 194 10.69 -0.41 12.94
N MET A 195 9.50 -0.95 12.86
CA MET A 195 9.24 -2.32 12.41
C MET A 195 8.65 -2.34 11.01
N GLU A 196 9.03 -3.33 10.21
CA GLU A 196 8.51 -3.55 8.85
C GLU A 196 7.89 -4.93 8.71
N GLY A 197 6.72 -4.99 8.04
CA GLY A 197 6.02 -6.22 7.72
C GLY A 197 5.52 -6.25 6.28
N ILE A 198 5.40 -7.46 5.72
CA ILE A 198 4.82 -7.67 4.39
C ILE A 198 3.52 -8.44 4.56
N PHE A 199 2.44 -7.88 4.05
CA PHE A 199 1.13 -8.50 4.07
C PHE A 199 0.51 -8.51 2.67
N ASP A 200 0.74 -9.59 1.93
CA ASP A 200 0.18 -9.80 0.60
C ASP A 200 -1.25 -10.32 0.70
N ILE A 201 -2.12 -9.77 -0.15
CA ILE A 201 -3.55 -10.11 -0.19
C ILE A 201 -3.90 -10.77 -1.53
N LYS A 202 -4.61 -11.88 -1.44
CA LYS A 202 -5.15 -12.61 -2.59
C LYS A 202 -6.67 -12.52 -2.55
N LEU A 203 -7.27 -11.78 -3.47
CA LEU A 203 -8.72 -11.66 -3.55
C LEU A 203 -9.30 -12.80 -4.40
N ASP A 204 -10.48 -13.29 -4.02
CA ASP A 204 -11.20 -14.29 -4.81
C ASP A 204 -11.86 -13.64 -6.04
N ILE A 205 -11.02 -13.18 -6.94
CA ILE A 205 -11.39 -12.53 -8.20
C ILE A 205 -10.72 -13.29 -9.33
N ASP A 206 -11.52 -13.69 -10.31
CA ASP A 206 -11.01 -14.30 -11.53
C ASP A 206 -10.15 -13.27 -12.32
N PRO A 207 -8.91 -13.59 -12.67
CA PRO A 207 -8.06 -12.71 -13.47
C PRO A 207 -8.70 -12.27 -14.79
N ASP A 208 -9.51 -13.12 -15.40
CA ASP A 208 -10.21 -12.81 -16.65
C ASP A 208 -11.36 -11.80 -16.43
N GLN A 209 -11.96 -11.76 -15.24
CA GLN A 209 -12.96 -10.74 -14.89
C GLN A 209 -12.33 -9.36 -14.65
N LYS A 210 -11.05 -9.30 -14.28
CA LYS A 210 -10.30 -8.05 -14.19
C LYS A 210 -10.25 -7.33 -15.54
N ALA A 211 -10.06 -8.05 -16.63
CA ALA A 211 -10.01 -7.47 -17.98
C ALA A 211 -11.32 -6.79 -18.40
N ILE A 212 -12.45 -7.17 -17.79
CA ILE A 212 -13.75 -6.53 -18.02
C ILE A 212 -13.83 -5.19 -17.28
N ASN A 213 -13.12 -5.05 -16.17
CA ASN A 213 -13.11 -3.85 -15.32
C ASN A 213 -12.04 -2.82 -15.73
N ASP A 214 -11.04 -3.21 -16.52
CA ASP A 214 -10.18 -2.27 -17.24
C ASP A 214 -10.97 -1.44 -18.28
N ASN A 215 -12.21 -1.85 -18.58
CA ASN A 215 -13.23 -1.07 -19.27
C ASN A 215 -14.08 -0.17 -18.35
N TYR A 216 -13.64 0.13 -17.12
CA TYR A 216 -14.19 1.29 -16.41
C TYR A 216 -14.15 2.46 -17.39
N PRO A 217 -15.26 3.19 -17.57
CA PRO A 217 -15.31 4.24 -18.56
C PRO A 217 -14.17 5.20 -18.27
N THR A 218 -13.08 5.05 -19.03
CA THR A 218 -11.97 6.00 -19.11
C THR A 218 -12.41 7.36 -19.66
N SER A 219 -13.73 7.60 -19.69
CA SER A 219 -14.36 8.80 -20.21
C SER A 219 -14.17 10.03 -19.32
N ASP A 220 -13.63 9.87 -18.11
CA ASP A 220 -13.29 10.98 -17.23
C ASP A 220 -11.75 11.05 -17.07
N ASN A 221 -11.03 11.41 -18.15
CA ASN A 221 -9.62 11.78 -18.07
C ASN A 221 -9.46 12.97 -17.11
N ARG A 222 -9.47 12.70 -15.81
CA ARG A 222 -9.38 13.74 -14.77
C ARG A 222 -7.98 14.30 -14.66
N ILE A 223 -6.96 13.43 -14.88
CA ILE A 223 -5.55 13.77 -14.83
C ILE A 223 -5.04 13.96 -16.26
N GLN A 224 -4.64 15.19 -16.60
CA GLN A 224 -4.15 15.57 -17.93
C GLN A 224 -2.82 16.32 -17.83
N ASN A 225 -2.14 16.48 -18.97
CA ASN A 225 -0.96 17.34 -19.12
C ASN A 225 0.14 17.09 -18.09
N ILE A 226 0.45 15.82 -17.79
CA ILE A 226 1.50 15.49 -16.83
C ILE A 226 2.87 15.89 -17.41
N ALA A 227 3.56 16.75 -16.70
CA ALA A 227 4.91 17.19 -17.01
C ALA A 227 5.81 17.04 -15.80
N THR A 228 7.08 16.72 -16.05
CA THR A 228 8.13 16.64 -15.03
C THR A 228 9.35 17.38 -15.53
N TYR A 229 9.90 18.31 -14.72
CA TYR A 229 11.07 19.10 -15.12
C TYR A 229 11.90 19.55 -13.90
N PRO A 230 13.25 19.50 -14.00
CA PRO A 230 14.03 18.85 -15.05
C PRO A 230 13.92 17.32 -14.99
N ASN A 231 14.12 16.62 -16.10
CA ASN A 231 14.26 15.18 -16.14
C ASN A 231 15.30 14.82 -17.23
N PRO A 232 16.47 14.24 -16.90
CA PRO A 232 16.94 13.87 -15.55
C PRO A 232 17.12 15.05 -14.59
N PHE A 233 17.10 14.77 -13.28
CA PHE A 233 17.31 15.78 -12.24
C PHE A 233 18.38 15.34 -11.22
N ASN A 234 18.90 16.25 -10.43
CA ASN A 234 19.96 15.97 -9.45
C ASN A 234 19.71 16.55 -8.03
N SER A 235 18.68 17.38 -7.88
CA SER A 235 18.36 17.98 -6.58
C SER A 235 16.87 18.02 -6.29
N HIS A 236 16.06 18.35 -7.30
CA HIS A 236 14.60 18.36 -7.23
C HIS A 236 14.02 18.30 -8.62
N ILE A 237 12.83 17.77 -8.71
CA ILE A 237 12.00 17.70 -9.91
C ILE A 237 10.62 18.29 -9.62
N GLU A 238 10.14 19.13 -10.51
CA GLU A 238 8.76 19.60 -10.47
C GLU A 238 7.85 18.64 -11.19
N ILE A 239 6.74 18.27 -10.55
CA ILE A 239 5.70 17.38 -11.06
C ILE A 239 4.46 18.23 -11.26
N GLN A 240 4.01 18.38 -12.50
CA GLN A 240 2.82 19.16 -12.85
C GLN A 240 1.77 18.28 -13.50
N PHE A 241 0.51 18.56 -13.20
CA PHE A 241 -0.64 17.97 -13.89
C PHE A 241 -1.87 18.86 -13.81
N ASP A 242 -2.81 18.65 -14.70
CA ASP A 242 -4.09 19.34 -14.71
C ASP A 242 -5.21 18.39 -14.26
N LEU A 243 -6.10 18.84 -13.37
CA LEU A 243 -7.36 18.17 -13.02
C LEU A 243 -8.52 18.77 -13.76
N THR A 244 -9.30 17.95 -14.44
CA THR A 244 -10.52 18.42 -15.15
C THR A 244 -11.69 18.60 -14.19
N ASN A 245 -11.72 17.88 -13.08
CA ASN A 245 -12.74 17.96 -12.03
C ASN A 245 -12.09 17.93 -10.65
N PRO A 246 -12.72 18.51 -9.60
CA PRO A 246 -12.23 18.36 -8.24
C PRO A 246 -12.13 16.89 -7.87
N SER A 247 -11.01 16.48 -7.27
CA SER A 247 -10.73 15.08 -6.94
C SER A 247 -9.79 14.96 -5.76
N HIS A 248 -9.92 13.88 -5.02
CA HIS A 248 -8.87 13.45 -4.13
C HIS A 248 -7.71 12.89 -4.96
N VAL A 249 -6.49 13.34 -4.72
CA VAL A 249 -5.31 12.96 -5.48
C VAL A 249 -4.21 12.48 -4.56
N LEU A 250 -3.70 11.28 -4.85
CA LEU A 250 -2.48 10.73 -4.30
C LEU A 250 -1.37 10.88 -5.33
N VAL A 251 -0.25 11.51 -4.95
CA VAL A 251 0.98 11.53 -5.74
C VAL A 251 2.06 10.84 -4.94
N SER A 252 2.60 9.74 -5.46
CA SER A 252 3.63 8.93 -4.81
C SER A 252 4.78 8.63 -5.76
N VAL A 253 5.94 8.36 -5.18
CA VAL A 253 7.16 7.95 -5.90
C VAL A 253 7.44 6.50 -5.58
N TYR A 254 7.79 5.72 -6.63
CA TYR A 254 8.20 4.32 -6.54
C TYR A 254 9.53 4.12 -7.25
N ASP A 255 10.34 3.17 -6.79
CA ASP A 255 11.53 2.72 -7.51
C ASP A 255 11.17 1.74 -8.65
N ILE A 256 12.18 1.32 -9.42
CA ILE A 256 11.98 0.41 -10.58
C ILE A 256 11.45 -0.98 -10.18
N THR A 257 11.56 -1.36 -8.91
CA THR A 257 11.03 -2.64 -8.40
C THR A 257 9.58 -2.53 -7.93
N GLY A 258 9.00 -1.32 -8.01
CA GLY A 258 7.64 -1.02 -7.52
C GLY A 258 7.58 -0.74 -6.02
N ARG A 259 8.73 -0.66 -5.34
CA ARG A 259 8.79 -0.32 -3.93
C ARG A 259 8.50 1.17 -3.75
N TRP A 260 7.61 1.47 -2.82
CA TRP A 260 7.29 2.83 -2.43
C TRP A 260 8.52 3.56 -1.86
N VAL A 261 8.67 4.84 -2.23
CA VAL A 261 9.77 5.71 -1.83
C VAL A 261 9.28 6.86 -0.98
N GLN A 262 8.25 7.56 -1.46
CA GLN A 262 7.68 8.71 -0.76
C GLN A 262 6.28 9.03 -1.28
N THR A 263 5.39 9.49 -0.40
CA THR A 263 4.16 10.18 -0.78
C THR A 263 4.40 11.69 -0.80
N ILE A 264 4.15 12.32 -1.95
CA ILE A 264 4.33 13.76 -2.16
C ILE A 264 3.10 14.52 -1.66
N THR A 265 1.91 13.99 -1.95
CA THR A 265 0.64 14.55 -1.48
C THR A 265 -0.45 13.50 -1.49
N ASN A 266 -1.40 13.62 -0.58
CA ASN A 266 -2.57 12.76 -0.49
C ASN A 266 -3.73 13.57 0.08
N LYS A 267 -4.43 14.35 -0.77
CA LYS A 267 -5.53 15.22 -0.33
C LYS A 267 -6.43 15.64 -1.49
N PHE A 268 -7.51 16.32 -1.16
CA PHE A 268 -8.48 16.84 -2.12
C PHE A 268 -7.95 18.11 -2.81
N PHE A 269 -8.13 18.17 -4.14
CA PHE A 269 -7.74 19.31 -4.98
C PHE A 269 -8.92 19.77 -5.83
N SER A 270 -8.96 21.10 -6.07
CA SER A 270 -9.91 21.69 -7.02
C SER A 270 -9.51 21.39 -8.47
N LYS A 271 -10.44 21.60 -9.39
CA LYS A 271 -10.13 21.64 -10.82
C LYS A 271 -9.06 22.68 -11.11
N GLY A 272 -8.10 22.35 -11.99
CA GLY A 272 -7.04 23.25 -12.43
C GLY A 272 -5.66 22.58 -12.43
N ARG A 273 -4.65 23.42 -12.60
CA ARG A 273 -3.24 23.01 -12.61
C ARG A 273 -2.70 22.91 -11.19
N HIS A 274 -1.97 21.82 -10.93
CA HIS A 274 -1.27 21.55 -9.67
C HIS A 274 0.18 21.24 -9.95
N SER A 275 1.05 21.64 -9.00
CA SER A 275 2.49 21.44 -9.08
C SER A 275 3.04 21.05 -7.72
N PHE A 276 3.99 20.12 -7.71
CA PHE A 276 4.65 19.59 -6.54
C PHE A 276 6.14 19.43 -6.80
N LEU A 277 6.94 19.53 -5.75
CA LEU A 277 8.39 19.30 -5.83
C LEU A 277 8.73 18.00 -5.09
N TRP A 278 9.54 17.17 -5.74
CA TRP A 278 10.23 16.06 -5.10
C TRP A 278 11.73 16.32 -5.12
N ASN A 279 12.37 16.15 -3.97
CA ASN A 279 13.78 16.47 -3.76
C ASN A 279 14.72 15.26 -3.82
N GLY A 280 14.26 14.14 -4.40
CA GLY A 280 15.07 12.91 -4.50
C GLY A 280 15.33 12.24 -3.14
N LYS A 281 14.40 12.38 -2.18
CA LYS A 281 14.52 11.77 -0.87
C LYS A 281 13.41 10.77 -0.60
N THR A 282 13.70 9.83 0.29
CA THR A 282 12.70 8.94 0.88
C THR A 282 11.83 9.70 1.88
N SER A 283 10.77 9.07 2.38
CA SER A 283 9.94 9.58 3.49
C SER A 283 10.75 9.86 4.76
N PHE A 284 11.89 9.18 4.93
CA PHE A 284 12.81 9.35 6.06
C PHE A 284 13.85 10.46 5.85
N GLY A 285 13.80 11.15 4.71
CA GLY A 285 14.74 12.23 4.39
C GLY A 285 16.08 11.78 3.82
N GLU A 286 16.28 10.50 3.55
CA GLU A 286 17.47 9.95 2.93
C GLU A 286 17.47 10.21 1.42
N THR A 287 18.63 10.51 0.84
CA THR A 287 18.76 10.68 -0.61
C THR A 287 18.66 9.30 -1.28
N VAL A 288 17.77 9.19 -2.27
CA VAL A 288 17.63 7.95 -3.05
C VAL A 288 18.85 7.70 -3.93
N PRO A 289 19.19 6.45 -4.26
CA PRO A 289 20.23 6.12 -5.25
C PRO A 289 19.93 6.73 -6.62
N SER A 290 20.97 7.04 -7.42
CA SER A 290 20.76 7.40 -8.81
C SER A 290 20.14 6.26 -9.60
N GLY A 291 19.11 6.56 -10.38
CA GLY A 291 18.36 5.56 -11.15
C GLY A 291 17.02 6.07 -11.66
N GLU A 292 16.23 5.14 -12.20
CA GLU A 292 14.87 5.42 -12.64
C GLU A 292 13.87 5.24 -11.50
N TYR A 293 12.87 6.15 -11.46
CA TYR A 293 11.76 6.16 -10.53
C TYR A 293 10.47 6.40 -11.28
N PHE A 294 9.35 6.07 -10.65
CA PHE A 294 8.03 6.31 -11.20
C PHE A 294 7.25 7.26 -10.30
N ILE A 295 6.76 8.35 -10.88
CA ILE A 295 5.73 9.17 -10.27
C ILE A 295 4.38 8.53 -10.57
N HIS A 296 3.65 8.18 -9.54
CA HIS A 296 2.29 7.69 -9.60
C HIS A 296 1.33 8.79 -9.15
N ILE A 297 0.44 9.22 -10.04
CA ILE A 297 -0.59 10.20 -9.77
C ILE A 297 -1.92 9.47 -9.87
N GLN A 298 -2.69 9.44 -8.80
CA GLN A 298 -3.89 8.63 -8.68
C GLN A 298 -5.06 9.45 -8.15
N THR A 299 -6.25 9.19 -8.71
CA THR A 299 -7.56 9.61 -8.19
C THR A 299 -8.40 8.36 -7.92
N ALA A 300 -9.60 8.50 -7.38
CA ALA A 300 -10.52 7.37 -7.18
C ALA A 300 -10.84 6.59 -8.47
N ASN A 301 -10.72 7.22 -9.65
CA ASN A 301 -11.21 6.65 -10.91
C ASN A 301 -10.12 6.43 -11.96
N GLU A 302 -8.91 6.93 -11.77
CA GLU A 302 -7.81 6.74 -12.71
C GLU A 302 -6.45 6.94 -12.03
N TYR A 303 -5.42 6.38 -12.66
CA TYR A 303 -4.04 6.68 -12.33
C TYR A 303 -3.21 6.99 -13.58
N LYS A 304 -2.11 7.69 -13.39
CA LYS A 304 -1.09 7.94 -14.41
C LYS A 304 0.29 7.69 -13.84
N LEU A 305 1.14 7.08 -14.65
CA LEU A 305 2.55 6.86 -14.35
C LEU A 305 3.43 7.76 -15.21
N LYS A 306 4.46 8.29 -14.61
CA LYS A 306 5.49 9.06 -15.30
C LYS A 306 6.87 8.62 -14.84
N SER A 307 7.72 8.11 -15.75
CA SER A 307 9.10 7.79 -15.43
C SER A 307 9.95 9.05 -15.30
N ILE A 308 10.86 9.03 -14.36
CA ILE A 308 11.83 10.09 -14.08
C ILE A 308 13.20 9.47 -13.77
N THR A 309 14.27 10.24 -13.93
CA THR A 309 15.65 9.80 -13.67
C THR A 309 16.33 10.76 -12.69
N PHE A 310 16.84 10.17 -11.57
CA PHE A 310 17.62 10.87 -10.54
C PHE A 310 19.11 10.58 -10.67
#